data_e6e01d73d5a283dc733cc0328231f552
#
_entry.id   e6e01d73d5a283dc733cc0328231f552
#
_cell.length_a   1.000
_cell.length_b   1.000
_cell.length_c   1.000
_cell.angle_alpha   90.00
_cell.angle_beta   90.00
_cell.angle_gamma   90.00
#
_symmetry.space_group_name_H-M   'P 1'
#
loop_
_entity.id
_entity.type
_entity.pdbx_description
1 polymer ?
#
loop_
_entity_poly.entity_id
_entity_poly.type
_entity_poly.pdbx_seq_one_letter_code
_entity_poly.pdbx_strand_id
1 'polypeptide(L)'
;MVEARILIADDSKMNQQILSEILGVRYEYLYADDGMQALDLLHSEFDIDLLLDINMLRLDGFGVLEVMKQRNWLQEIPVIITSSEDDESFIQKAYDLGVTDYIRRPFNLTVTQRRVSNALTLYARQKHLVHLAEEQVYEREKTNSAIINILSHVVESRNFESDTHILHVRTITDILLRQLVCTSRDGAQNRKEASWLTTNFSLACSPQRRR
;
A
#
# COMPACT_ATOMS: atom_id res chain seq x y z
N MET A 1 -26.39 -3.39 -4.28
CA MET A 1 -25.14 -3.17 -3.54
C MET A 1 -24.37 -2.09 -4.28
N VAL A 2 -23.86 -1.10 -3.55
CA VAL A 2 -22.98 -0.06 -4.12
C VAL A 2 -21.64 -0.71 -4.41
N GLU A 3 -21.09 -0.56 -5.62
CA GLU A 3 -19.87 -1.25 -6.05
C GLU A 3 -18.61 -0.54 -5.56
N ALA A 4 -18.62 0.79 -5.49
CA ALA A 4 -17.52 1.63 -5.02
C ALA A 4 -18.02 3.04 -4.68
N ARG A 5 -17.20 3.82 -3.97
CA ARG A 5 -17.43 5.23 -3.65
C ARG A 5 -16.51 6.08 -4.50
N ILE A 6 -17.06 7.05 -5.21
CA ILE A 6 -16.31 7.92 -6.12
C ILE A 6 -16.42 9.37 -5.65
N LEU A 7 -15.27 9.99 -5.40
CA LEU A 7 -15.17 11.42 -5.18
C LEU A 7 -14.98 12.13 -6.53
N ILE A 8 -15.89 13.02 -6.86
CA ILE A 8 -15.81 13.87 -8.04
C ILE A 8 -15.43 15.28 -7.57
N ALA A 9 -14.18 15.65 -7.86
CA ALA A 9 -13.63 16.96 -7.57
C ALA A 9 -13.59 17.80 -8.85
N ASP A 10 -14.50 18.76 -8.97
CA ASP A 10 -14.64 19.65 -10.12
C ASP A 10 -15.39 20.92 -9.64
N ASP A 11 -14.92 22.11 -9.97
CA ASP A 11 -15.54 23.38 -9.55
C ASP A 11 -16.86 23.68 -10.29
N SER A 12 -17.16 22.93 -11.34
CA SER A 12 -18.42 22.99 -12.09
C SER A 12 -19.42 21.95 -11.62
N LYS A 13 -20.49 22.38 -10.96
CA LYS A 13 -21.61 21.51 -10.58
C LYS A 13 -22.22 20.76 -11.77
N MET A 14 -22.17 21.36 -12.97
CA MET A 14 -22.65 20.73 -14.20
C MET A 14 -21.77 19.52 -14.55
N ASN A 15 -20.46 19.64 -14.47
CA ASN A 15 -19.54 18.54 -14.75
C ASN A 15 -19.70 17.41 -13.72
N GLN A 16 -19.83 17.75 -12.43
CA GLN A 16 -20.09 16.79 -11.38
C GLN A 16 -21.37 15.97 -11.68
N GLN A 17 -22.44 16.66 -12.08
CA GLN A 17 -23.72 16.01 -12.43
C GLN A 17 -23.59 15.15 -13.67
N ILE A 18 -22.98 15.66 -14.74
CA ILE A 18 -22.76 14.90 -15.99
C ILE A 18 -21.97 13.62 -15.71
N LEU A 19 -20.90 13.69 -14.92
CA LEU A 19 -20.08 12.53 -14.57
C LEU A 19 -20.90 11.50 -13.77
N SER A 20 -21.63 11.93 -12.75
CA SER A 20 -22.48 11.00 -11.97
C SER A 20 -23.59 10.37 -12.80
N GLU A 21 -24.20 11.11 -13.73
CA GLU A 21 -25.20 10.58 -14.67
C GLU A 21 -24.59 9.57 -15.65
N ILE A 22 -23.40 9.87 -16.21
CA ILE A 22 -22.66 8.97 -17.09
C ILE A 22 -22.34 7.66 -16.39
N LEU A 23 -21.84 7.72 -15.17
CA LEU A 23 -21.39 6.54 -14.40
C LEU A 23 -22.57 5.75 -13.83
N GLY A 24 -23.71 6.42 -13.57
CA GLY A 24 -24.97 5.80 -13.18
C GLY A 24 -25.04 5.41 -11.71
N VAL A 25 -26.06 4.64 -11.34
CA VAL A 25 -26.46 4.35 -9.95
C VAL A 25 -25.65 3.24 -9.25
N ARG A 26 -24.59 2.75 -9.87
CA ARG A 26 -23.76 1.67 -9.29
C ARG A 26 -22.86 2.15 -8.17
N TYR A 27 -22.52 3.44 -8.19
CA TYR A 27 -21.54 4.05 -7.32
C TYR A 27 -22.22 5.00 -6.33
N GLU A 28 -21.61 5.18 -5.18
CA GLU A 28 -21.91 6.26 -4.25
C GLU A 28 -21.02 7.46 -4.60
N TYR A 29 -21.59 8.66 -4.68
CA TYR A 29 -20.85 9.84 -5.09
C TYR A 29 -20.65 10.81 -3.94
N LEU A 30 -19.41 11.27 -3.79
CA LEU A 30 -19.03 12.43 -3.01
C LEU A 30 -18.59 13.54 -3.96
N TYR A 31 -18.79 14.78 -3.56
CA TYR A 31 -18.50 15.92 -4.40
C TYR A 31 -17.61 16.91 -3.65
N ALA A 32 -16.59 17.42 -4.35
CA ALA A 32 -15.75 18.52 -3.90
C ALA A 32 -15.74 19.63 -4.95
N ASP A 33 -15.81 20.87 -4.51
CA ASP A 33 -15.88 22.05 -5.39
C ASP A 33 -14.49 22.66 -5.63
N ASP A 34 -13.47 22.15 -4.96
CA ASP A 34 -12.07 22.53 -5.12
C ASP A 34 -11.14 21.47 -4.53
N GLY A 35 -9.85 21.64 -4.78
CA GLY A 35 -8.83 20.69 -4.33
C GLY A 35 -8.67 20.61 -2.81
N MET A 36 -8.97 21.67 -2.06
CA MET A 36 -8.91 21.63 -0.59
C MET A 36 -10.00 20.73 -0.03
N GLN A 37 -11.24 20.90 -0.50
CA GLN A 37 -12.35 20.01 -0.11
C GLN A 37 -12.08 18.57 -0.52
N ALA A 38 -11.49 18.36 -1.70
CA ALA A 38 -11.11 17.01 -2.15
C ALA A 38 -10.12 16.36 -1.17
N LEU A 39 -9.08 17.07 -0.74
CA LEU A 39 -8.10 16.57 0.23
C LEU A 39 -8.72 16.31 1.61
N ASP A 40 -9.64 17.16 2.07
CA ASP A 40 -10.34 16.96 3.35
C ASP A 40 -11.21 15.69 3.32
N LEU A 41 -11.93 15.45 2.23
CA LEU A 41 -12.72 14.24 2.04
C LEU A 41 -11.84 12.99 1.93
N LEU A 42 -10.74 13.04 1.18
CA LEU A 42 -9.79 11.94 1.07
C LEU A 42 -9.09 11.61 2.41
N HIS A 43 -8.99 12.58 3.30
CA HIS A 43 -8.42 12.36 4.64
C HIS A 43 -9.44 11.76 5.62
N SER A 44 -10.71 12.14 5.52
CA SER A 44 -11.77 11.74 6.47
C SER A 44 -12.44 10.44 6.11
N GLU A 45 -12.43 10.07 4.83
CA GLU A 45 -13.16 8.92 4.30
C GLU A 45 -12.20 7.85 3.79
N PHE A 46 -12.59 6.60 3.94
CA PHE A 46 -11.80 5.46 3.49
C PHE A 46 -12.42 4.83 2.23
N ASP A 47 -11.56 4.23 1.39
CA ASP A 47 -11.96 3.43 0.23
C ASP A 47 -12.74 4.24 -0.81
N ILE A 48 -12.12 5.34 -1.26
CA ILE A 48 -12.68 6.26 -2.25
C ILE A 48 -11.79 6.30 -3.48
N ASP A 49 -12.42 6.26 -4.65
CA ASP A 49 -11.77 6.49 -5.95
C ASP A 49 -11.95 7.95 -6.35
N LEU A 50 -10.95 8.57 -6.99
CA LEU A 50 -10.95 10.00 -7.29
C LEU A 50 -11.07 10.30 -8.77
N LEU A 51 -12.11 11.04 -9.15
CA LEU A 51 -12.21 11.79 -10.41
C LEU A 51 -11.85 13.24 -10.13
N LEU A 52 -10.78 13.73 -10.73
CA LEU A 52 -10.16 15.00 -10.40
C LEU A 52 -10.07 15.90 -11.62
N ASP A 53 -10.71 17.06 -11.57
CA ASP A 53 -10.46 18.12 -12.53
C ASP A 53 -9.11 18.79 -12.27
N ILE A 54 -8.43 19.19 -13.35
CA ILE A 54 -7.17 19.90 -13.24
C ILE A 54 -7.42 21.37 -12.88
N ASN A 55 -8.40 22.00 -13.51
CA ASN A 55 -8.62 23.44 -13.45
C ASN A 55 -9.66 23.79 -12.38
N MET A 56 -9.28 23.79 -11.12
CA MET A 56 -10.14 24.15 -10.00
C MET A 56 -9.65 25.43 -9.29
N LEU A 57 -10.57 26.12 -8.63
CA LEU A 57 -10.26 27.25 -7.79
C LEU A 57 -9.50 26.83 -6.51
N ARG A 58 -8.78 27.79 -5.90
CA ARG A 58 -8.00 27.65 -4.66
C ARG A 58 -6.83 26.68 -4.77
N LEU A 59 -7.07 25.39 -4.94
CA LEU A 59 -6.05 24.36 -5.16
C LEU A 59 -6.43 23.61 -6.44
N ASP A 60 -5.55 23.64 -7.42
CA ASP A 60 -5.74 22.93 -8.69
C ASP A 60 -5.49 21.42 -8.56
N GLY A 61 -5.86 20.67 -9.59
CA GLY A 61 -5.70 19.21 -9.58
C GLY A 61 -4.24 18.75 -9.44
N PHE A 62 -3.28 19.50 -9.98
CA PHE A 62 -1.87 19.17 -9.80
C PHE A 62 -1.41 19.36 -8.36
N GLY A 63 -1.87 20.41 -7.69
CA GLY A 63 -1.61 20.62 -6.27
C GLY A 63 -2.18 19.50 -5.40
N VAL A 64 -3.39 19.00 -5.73
CA VAL A 64 -3.96 17.82 -5.07
C VAL A 64 -3.06 16.58 -5.26
N LEU A 65 -2.62 16.32 -6.50
CA LEU A 65 -1.74 15.18 -6.81
C LEU A 65 -0.40 15.26 -6.09
N GLU A 66 0.20 16.45 -5.96
CA GLU A 66 1.45 16.63 -5.25
C GLU A 66 1.30 16.28 -3.76
N VAL A 67 0.21 16.71 -3.12
CA VAL A 67 -0.10 16.34 -1.72
C VAL A 67 -0.35 14.84 -1.59
N MET A 68 -1.12 14.25 -2.50
CA MET A 68 -1.37 12.79 -2.52
C MET A 68 -0.08 12.00 -2.69
N LYS A 69 0.83 12.46 -3.54
CA LYS A 69 2.17 11.85 -3.74
C LYS A 69 3.01 11.91 -2.47
N GLN A 70 3.06 13.06 -1.80
CA GLN A 70 3.80 13.24 -0.54
C GLN A 70 3.27 12.34 0.58
N ARG A 71 1.97 12.04 0.58
CA ARG A 71 1.31 11.16 1.55
C ARG A 71 1.24 9.70 1.12
N ASN A 72 1.80 9.33 -0.03
CA ASN A 72 1.72 8.00 -0.65
C ASN A 72 0.29 7.51 -0.98
N TRP A 73 -0.69 8.39 -1.02
CA TRP A 73 -2.08 8.04 -1.31
C TRP A 73 -2.30 7.55 -2.74
N LEU A 74 -1.47 7.98 -3.71
CA LEU A 74 -1.56 7.54 -5.11
C LEU A 74 -1.31 6.04 -5.31
N GLN A 75 -0.74 5.35 -4.31
CA GLN A 75 -0.61 3.89 -4.34
C GLN A 75 -1.88 3.16 -3.86
N GLU A 76 -2.71 3.86 -3.09
CA GLU A 76 -3.90 3.29 -2.46
C GLU A 76 -5.21 3.79 -3.06
N ILE A 77 -5.19 4.91 -3.79
CA ILE A 77 -6.35 5.58 -4.36
C ILE A 77 -6.13 5.75 -5.86
N PRO A 78 -6.93 5.12 -6.72
CA PRO A 78 -6.85 5.38 -8.15
C PRO A 78 -7.36 6.78 -8.46
N VAL A 79 -6.57 7.53 -9.22
CA VAL A 79 -6.92 8.89 -9.64
C VAL A 79 -7.11 8.93 -11.14
N ILE A 80 -8.26 9.39 -11.57
CA ILE A 80 -8.57 9.65 -12.98
C ILE A 80 -8.74 11.14 -13.15
N ILE A 81 -7.91 11.75 -13.98
CA ILE A 81 -8.00 13.18 -14.27
C ILE A 81 -9.05 13.45 -15.34
N THR A 82 -9.76 14.56 -15.17
CA THR A 82 -10.62 15.14 -16.20
C THR A 82 -10.08 16.51 -16.61
N SER A 83 -10.00 16.81 -17.92
CA SER A 83 -9.56 18.11 -18.41
C SER A 83 -10.11 18.42 -19.78
N SER A 84 -10.21 19.71 -20.09
CA SER A 84 -10.46 20.23 -21.45
C SER A 84 -9.18 20.49 -22.24
N GLU A 85 -8.02 20.39 -21.60
CA GLU A 85 -6.74 20.67 -22.23
C GLU A 85 -6.21 19.46 -23.00
N ASP A 86 -5.71 19.70 -24.22
CA ASP A 86 -5.19 18.70 -25.13
C ASP A 86 -3.65 18.71 -25.19
N ASP A 87 -3.01 19.48 -24.36
CA ASP A 87 -1.56 19.58 -24.38
C ASP A 87 -0.93 18.29 -23.85
N GLU A 88 -0.15 17.61 -24.69
CA GLU A 88 0.57 16.39 -24.32
C GLU A 88 1.45 16.59 -23.10
N SER A 89 1.98 17.79 -22.89
CA SER A 89 2.81 18.12 -21.73
C SER A 89 2.03 18.01 -20.40
N PHE A 90 0.75 18.37 -20.39
CA PHE A 90 -0.13 18.22 -19.23
C PHE A 90 -0.43 16.74 -18.93
N ILE A 91 -0.73 16.00 -19.95
CA ILE A 91 -1.01 14.56 -19.84
C ILE A 91 0.24 13.83 -19.32
N GLN A 92 1.40 14.12 -19.88
CA GLN A 92 2.67 13.55 -19.44
C GLN A 92 2.96 13.88 -17.97
N LYS A 93 2.82 15.15 -17.59
CA LYS A 93 3.00 15.59 -16.19
C LYS A 93 2.07 14.84 -15.23
N ALA A 94 0.82 14.61 -15.61
CA ALA A 94 -0.14 13.87 -14.80
C ALA A 94 0.30 12.42 -14.59
N TYR A 95 0.70 11.73 -15.64
CA TYR A 95 1.21 10.35 -15.55
C TYR A 95 2.52 10.27 -14.73
N ASP A 96 3.43 11.23 -14.86
CA ASP A 96 4.67 11.30 -14.07
C ASP A 96 4.41 11.50 -12.57
N LEU A 97 3.28 12.10 -12.22
CA LEU A 97 2.82 12.21 -10.84
C LEU A 97 2.20 10.91 -10.31
N GLY A 98 1.75 10.00 -11.18
CA GLY A 98 1.20 8.71 -10.80
C GLY A 98 -0.31 8.56 -10.99
N VAL A 99 -0.90 9.34 -11.89
CA VAL A 99 -2.32 9.26 -12.24
C VAL A 99 -2.61 7.94 -12.95
N THR A 100 -3.75 7.35 -12.66
CA THR A 100 -4.17 6.06 -13.21
C THR A 100 -4.64 6.18 -14.66
N ASP A 101 -5.45 7.19 -14.97
CA ASP A 101 -5.96 7.44 -16.33
C ASP A 101 -6.36 8.93 -16.49
N TYR A 102 -6.69 9.29 -17.73
CA TYR A 102 -7.09 10.63 -18.14
C TYR A 102 -8.36 10.58 -18.99
N ILE A 103 -9.32 11.49 -18.73
CA ILE A 103 -10.57 11.62 -19.47
C ILE A 103 -10.68 13.05 -20.01
N ARG A 104 -10.78 13.13 -21.35
CA ARG A 104 -10.93 14.40 -22.04
C ARG A 104 -12.36 14.90 -22.01
N ARG A 105 -12.53 16.21 -21.85
CA ARG A 105 -13.80 16.91 -22.10
C ARG A 105 -13.92 17.36 -23.57
N PRO A 106 -15.14 17.35 -24.19
CA PRO A 106 -16.40 16.98 -23.59
C PRO A 106 -16.51 15.46 -23.33
N PHE A 107 -17.19 15.09 -22.25
CA PHE A 107 -17.31 13.70 -21.81
C PHE A 107 -18.07 12.85 -22.86
N ASN A 108 -17.44 11.78 -23.32
CA ASN A 108 -18.11 10.76 -24.10
C ASN A 108 -18.62 9.66 -23.17
N LEU A 109 -19.93 9.43 -23.17
CA LEU A 109 -20.60 8.49 -22.27
C LEU A 109 -19.90 7.12 -22.24
N THR A 110 -19.76 6.49 -23.40
CA THR A 110 -19.20 5.12 -23.49
C THR A 110 -17.73 5.07 -23.08
N VAL A 111 -16.93 6.04 -23.52
CA VAL A 111 -15.50 6.09 -23.23
C VAL A 111 -15.28 6.35 -21.75
N THR A 112 -15.97 7.32 -21.17
CA THR A 112 -15.87 7.67 -19.75
C THR A 112 -16.26 6.49 -18.85
N GLN A 113 -17.42 5.86 -19.11
CA GLN A 113 -17.84 4.67 -18.37
C GLN A 113 -16.80 3.55 -18.43
N ARG A 114 -16.26 3.26 -19.61
CA ARG A 114 -15.29 2.18 -19.79
C ARG A 114 -13.98 2.47 -19.10
N ARG A 115 -13.45 3.69 -19.18
CA ARG A 115 -12.20 4.07 -18.54
C ARG A 115 -12.32 3.98 -17.01
N VAL A 116 -13.35 4.57 -16.44
CA VAL A 116 -13.61 4.52 -15.00
C VAL A 116 -13.78 3.07 -14.55
N SER A 117 -14.70 2.31 -15.16
CA SER A 117 -14.92 0.90 -14.77
C SER A 117 -13.65 0.04 -14.88
N ASN A 118 -12.83 0.23 -15.92
CA ASN A 118 -11.59 -0.51 -16.08
C ASN A 118 -10.56 -0.14 -14.99
N ALA A 119 -10.38 1.14 -14.72
CA ALA A 119 -9.46 1.62 -13.69
C ALA A 119 -9.83 1.07 -12.30
N LEU A 120 -11.10 1.21 -11.92
CA LEU A 120 -11.62 0.71 -10.64
C LEU A 120 -11.49 -0.82 -10.53
N THR A 121 -11.84 -1.54 -11.58
CA THR A 121 -11.72 -3.01 -11.60
C THR A 121 -10.27 -3.46 -11.46
N LEU A 122 -9.35 -2.81 -12.16
CA LEU A 122 -7.93 -3.14 -12.10
C LEU A 122 -7.37 -2.89 -10.70
N TYR A 123 -7.74 -1.76 -10.10
CA TYR A 123 -7.30 -1.38 -8.77
C TYR A 123 -7.87 -2.31 -7.69
N ALA A 124 -9.16 -2.62 -7.75
CA ALA A 124 -9.77 -3.58 -6.84
C ALA A 124 -9.09 -4.96 -6.90
N ARG A 125 -8.73 -5.42 -8.09
CA ARG A 125 -7.96 -6.68 -8.28
C ARG A 125 -6.56 -6.58 -7.67
N GLN A 126 -5.87 -5.48 -7.87
CA GLN A 126 -4.54 -5.26 -7.30
C GLN A 126 -4.60 -5.27 -5.78
N LYS A 127 -5.54 -4.54 -5.18
CA LYS A 127 -5.77 -4.51 -3.73
C LYS A 127 -6.06 -5.90 -3.16
N HIS A 128 -6.90 -6.67 -3.85
CA HIS A 128 -7.20 -8.04 -3.46
C HIS A 128 -5.97 -8.95 -3.51
N LEU A 129 -5.13 -8.84 -4.54
CA LEU A 129 -3.89 -9.62 -4.64
C LEU A 129 -2.87 -9.27 -3.55
N VAL A 130 -2.74 -7.99 -3.20
CA VAL A 130 -1.89 -7.54 -2.09
C VAL A 130 -2.39 -8.16 -0.77
N HIS A 131 -3.69 -8.09 -0.49
CA HIS A 131 -4.28 -8.68 0.71
C HIS A 131 -4.05 -10.21 0.80
N LEU A 132 -4.26 -10.93 -0.30
CA LEU A 132 -3.97 -12.37 -0.35
C LEU A 132 -2.49 -12.68 -0.11
N ALA A 133 -1.58 -11.86 -0.63
CA ALA A 133 -0.15 -12.02 -0.39
C ALA A 133 0.21 -11.79 1.08
N GLU A 134 -0.38 -10.79 1.73
CA GLU A 134 -0.20 -10.52 3.16
C GLU A 134 -0.73 -11.66 4.03
N GLU A 135 -1.91 -12.19 3.72
CA GLU A 135 -2.46 -13.36 4.41
C GLU A 135 -1.55 -14.58 4.28
N GLN A 136 -1.02 -14.85 3.09
CA GLN A 136 -0.08 -15.97 2.87
C GLN A 136 1.22 -15.79 3.67
N VAL A 137 1.75 -14.59 3.75
CA VAL A 137 2.94 -14.29 4.57
C VAL A 137 2.64 -14.55 6.04
N TYR A 138 1.52 -14.06 6.55
CA TYR A 138 1.10 -14.26 7.94
C TYR A 138 0.93 -15.75 8.30
N GLU A 139 0.23 -16.53 7.47
CA GLU A 139 0.04 -17.97 7.70
C GLU A 139 1.38 -18.75 7.64
N ARG A 140 2.30 -18.31 6.77
CA ARG A 140 3.63 -18.90 6.67
C ARG A 140 4.48 -18.62 7.92
N GLU A 141 4.43 -17.40 8.45
CA GLU A 141 5.11 -17.03 9.70
C GLU A 141 4.56 -17.82 10.90
N LYS A 142 3.25 -17.98 10.98
CA LYS A 142 2.57 -18.77 12.00
C LYS A 142 2.98 -20.26 11.93
N THR A 143 3.02 -20.82 10.73
CA THR A 143 3.45 -22.23 10.52
C THR A 143 4.91 -22.40 10.90
N ASN A 144 5.80 -21.50 10.49
CA ASN A 144 7.22 -21.54 10.87
C ASN A 144 7.41 -21.47 12.38
N SER A 145 6.66 -20.60 13.05
CA SER A 145 6.70 -20.48 14.53
C SER A 145 6.25 -21.76 15.22
N ALA A 146 5.22 -22.44 14.69
CA ALA A 146 4.74 -23.72 15.19
C ALA A 146 5.81 -24.83 15.02
N ILE A 147 6.45 -24.90 13.85
CA ILE A 147 7.52 -25.87 13.58
C ILE A 147 8.70 -25.66 14.55
N ILE A 148 9.11 -24.41 14.77
CA ILE A 148 10.18 -24.06 15.71
C ILE A 148 9.83 -24.54 17.13
N ASN A 149 8.59 -24.29 17.56
CA ASN A 149 8.14 -24.75 18.88
C ASN A 149 8.17 -26.28 19.01
N ILE A 150 7.70 -27.01 17.99
CA ILE A 150 7.73 -28.48 18.00
C ILE A 150 9.18 -29.00 18.02
N LEU A 151 10.05 -28.45 17.19
CA LEU A 151 11.48 -28.84 17.17
C LEU A 151 12.16 -28.54 18.49
N SER A 152 11.87 -27.41 19.11
CA SER A 152 12.37 -27.09 20.46
C SER A 152 11.95 -28.15 21.47
N HIS A 153 10.67 -28.54 21.52
CA HIS A 153 10.18 -29.59 22.41
C HIS A 153 10.80 -30.98 22.12
N VAL A 154 11.02 -31.32 20.86
CA VAL A 154 11.67 -32.60 20.49
C VAL A 154 13.14 -32.62 20.97
N VAL A 155 13.86 -31.50 20.86
CA VAL A 155 15.23 -31.38 21.37
C VAL A 155 15.24 -31.43 22.89
N GLU A 156 14.29 -30.77 23.55
CA GLU A 156 14.10 -30.79 24.99
C GLU A 156 13.86 -32.22 25.52
N SER A 157 13.02 -32.98 24.83
CA SER A 157 12.69 -34.36 25.28
C SER A 157 13.85 -35.36 25.14
N ARG A 158 14.87 -35.03 24.35
CA ARG A 158 16.04 -35.90 24.11
C ARG A 158 17.22 -35.64 25.05
N ASN A 159 17.31 -34.42 25.60
CA ASN A 159 18.42 -34.03 26.46
C ASN A 159 17.88 -33.75 27.87
N PHE A 160 18.20 -34.64 28.80
CA PHE A 160 17.99 -34.42 30.25
C PHE A 160 18.95 -33.35 30.83
N GLU A 161 19.45 -32.42 30.00
CA GLU A 161 20.37 -31.36 30.42
C GLU A 161 19.64 -30.03 30.64
N SER A 162 20.06 -29.33 31.66
CA SER A 162 19.48 -28.17 32.33
C SER A 162 18.74 -27.14 31.46
N ASP A 163 17.63 -26.65 31.97
CA ASP A 163 16.69 -25.64 31.43
C ASP A 163 17.35 -24.38 30.81
N THR A 164 18.56 -24.03 31.24
CA THR A 164 19.31 -22.87 30.74
C THR A 164 19.90 -23.06 29.34
N HIS A 165 20.33 -24.29 28.98
CA HIS A 165 20.91 -24.57 27.67
C HIS A 165 19.85 -24.50 26.57
N ILE A 166 18.67 -24.96 26.86
CA ILE A 166 17.50 -24.99 25.97
C ILE A 166 17.01 -23.57 25.67
N LEU A 167 16.95 -22.72 26.66
CA LEU A 167 16.58 -21.31 26.50
C LEU A 167 17.54 -20.58 25.56
N HIS A 168 18.83 -20.86 25.67
CA HIS A 168 19.85 -20.30 24.78
C HIS A 168 19.70 -20.78 23.35
N VAL A 169 19.50 -22.08 23.10
CA VAL A 169 19.31 -22.63 21.74
C VAL A 169 18.07 -22.04 21.10
N ARG A 170 16.95 -21.93 21.84
CA ARG A 170 15.72 -21.31 21.34
C ARG A 170 15.93 -19.85 20.96
N THR A 171 16.58 -19.08 21.80
CA THR A 171 16.87 -17.65 21.56
C THR A 171 17.75 -17.46 20.33
N ILE A 172 18.80 -18.28 20.19
CA ILE A 172 19.71 -18.23 19.03
C ILE A 172 18.98 -18.61 17.74
N THR A 173 18.13 -19.65 17.78
CA THR A 173 17.37 -20.10 16.62
C THR A 173 16.37 -19.03 16.18
N ASP A 174 15.68 -18.36 17.11
CA ASP A 174 14.74 -17.27 16.82
C ASP A 174 15.46 -16.07 16.18
N ILE A 175 16.63 -15.71 16.71
CA ILE A 175 17.47 -14.63 16.14
C ILE A 175 17.93 -14.97 14.73
N LEU A 176 18.43 -16.19 14.48
CA LEU A 176 18.88 -16.62 13.16
C LEU A 176 17.75 -16.66 12.14
N LEU A 177 16.55 -17.11 12.53
CA LEU A 177 15.39 -17.16 11.64
C LEU A 177 14.86 -15.76 11.33
N ARG A 178 14.80 -14.87 12.29
CA ARG A 178 14.46 -13.45 12.04
C ARG A 178 15.43 -12.81 11.07
N GLN A 179 16.72 -13.11 11.19
CA GLN A 179 17.74 -12.58 10.30
C GLN A 179 17.66 -13.16 8.90
N LEU A 180 17.35 -14.45 8.73
CA LEU A 180 17.11 -15.08 7.43
C LEU A 180 15.87 -14.52 6.73
N VAL A 181 14.80 -14.20 7.49
CA VAL A 181 13.61 -13.54 6.96
C VAL A 181 13.90 -12.08 6.56
N CYS A 182 14.67 -11.34 7.36
CA CYS A 182 15.09 -9.98 7.02
C CYS A 182 16.00 -9.92 5.80
N THR A 183 16.98 -10.83 5.67
CA THR A 183 17.87 -10.88 4.49
C THR A 183 17.15 -11.30 3.21
N SER A 184 16.04 -11.98 3.31
CA SER A 184 15.17 -12.31 2.16
C SER A 184 14.35 -11.11 1.66
N ARG A 185 14.10 -10.10 2.51
CA ARG A 185 13.30 -8.90 2.17
C ARG A 185 14.13 -7.71 1.71
N ASP A 186 15.38 -7.55 2.17
CA ASP A 186 16.18 -6.35 1.91
C ASP A 186 17.61 -6.71 1.49
N GLY A 187 17.81 -6.88 0.20
CA GLY A 187 19.12 -7.19 -0.37
C GLY A 187 20.18 -6.07 -0.31
N ALA A 188 19.95 -4.93 0.34
CA ALA A 188 20.88 -3.79 0.27
C ALA A 188 21.20 -3.02 1.56
N GLN A 189 20.39 -3.07 2.62
CA GLN A 189 20.54 -2.15 3.76
C GLN A 189 21.24 -2.73 5.01
N ASN A 190 21.40 -4.04 5.16
CA ASN A 190 21.70 -4.68 6.45
C ASN A 190 23.12 -5.22 6.66
N ARG A 191 24.13 -4.78 5.91
CA ARG A 191 25.53 -5.20 6.19
C ARG A 191 26.11 -4.64 7.49
N LYS A 192 25.57 -3.55 8.04
CA LYS A 192 26.09 -2.94 9.28
C LYS A 192 25.58 -3.62 10.56
N GLU A 193 24.35 -4.14 10.55
CA GLU A 193 23.78 -4.83 11.72
C GLU A 193 24.26 -6.27 11.86
N ALA A 194 24.55 -6.97 10.76
CA ALA A 194 25.18 -8.29 10.78
C ALA A 194 26.58 -8.29 11.44
N SER A 195 27.34 -7.21 11.30
CA SER A 195 28.65 -7.04 11.94
C SER A 195 28.52 -6.91 13.46
N TRP A 196 27.48 -6.25 13.97
CA TRP A 196 27.25 -6.07 15.42
C TRP A 196 26.91 -7.41 16.10
N LEU A 197 26.10 -8.26 15.44
CA LEU A 197 25.69 -9.56 15.97
C LEU A 197 26.82 -10.59 16.01
N THR A 198 27.70 -10.60 15.00
CA THR A 198 28.88 -11.50 15.00
C THR A 198 29.89 -11.14 16.10
N THR A 199 30.01 -9.86 16.43
CA THR A 199 30.93 -9.39 17.50
C THR A 199 30.42 -9.77 18.89
N ASN A 200 29.09 -9.66 19.13
CA ASN A 200 28.51 -10.03 20.42
C ASN A 200 28.36 -11.55 20.62
N PHE A 201 28.27 -12.33 19.55
CA PHE A 201 28.21 -13.78 19.61
C PHE A 201 29.56 -14.39 20.07
N SER A 202 30.70 -13.80 19.66
CA SER A 202 32.04 -14.23 20.11
C SER A 202 32.28 -14.00 21.60
N LEU A 203 31.64 -13.01 22.20
CA LEU A 203 31.74 -12.70 23.63
C LEU A 203 30.86 -13.62 24.52
N ALA A 204 29.75 -14.14 24.00
CA ALA A 204 28.84 -15.01 24.75
C ALA A 204 29.33 -16.48 24.82
N CYS A 205 30.18 -16.91 23.89
CA CYS A 205 30.71 -18.29 23.81
C CYS A 205 32.09 -18.48 24.38
N SER A 206 32.68 -17.53 25.12
CA SER A 206 33.98 -17.74 25.79
C SER A 206 33.79 -18.64 27.00
N PRO A 207 34.48 -19.81 27.06
CA PRO A 207 34.39 -20.68 28.23
C PRO A 207 35.06 -19.98 29.43
N GLN A 208 34.23 -19.67 30.45
CA GLN A 208 34.75 -19.26 31.74
C GLN A 208 35.61 -20.41 32.30
N ARG A 209 36.92 -20.24 32.29
CA ARG A 209 37.81 -21.12 33.06
C ARG A 209 37.47 -21.00 34.53
N ARG A 210 36.84 -22.05 35.07
CA ARG A 210 36.77 -22.22 36.54
C ARG A 210 38.19 -22.42 37.08
N ARG A 211 38.58 -21.55 37.99
CA ARG A 211 39.63 -21.85 38.97
C ARG A 211 38.99 -22.44 40.21
#